data_14581c9bb91096b4c79e34ded4124e80
#
_entry.id   14581c9bb91096b4c79e34ded4124e80
#
_cell.length_a   1.000
_cell.length_b   1.000
_cell.length_c   1.000
_cell.angle_alpha   90.00
_cell.angle_beta   90.00
_cell.angle_gamma   90.00
#
_symmetry.space_group_name_H-M   'P 1'
#
loop_
_entity.id
_entity.type
_entity.pdbx_description
1 polymer ?
#
loop_
_entity_poly.entity_id
_entity_poly.type
_entity_poly.pdbx_seq_one_letter_code
_entity_poly.pdbx_strand_id
1 'polypeptide(L)'
;MPLEQSVLVIPDKAKLSAQYAASKPCYEEALSRFLEMVKSDLLHKGLKPTLKARVKDFESYYAKKLRLLKMAWTEKTSPFPINDILAIRIVCPFLGDLAIAEKLLSERFSIEEIERKGAERSFREFGYESIHVLVRVPDEIVQLCPHLERNVIEIQLRTILQEAWAEVEHELVYKAEFTPFDEPMRRKLAALNANLTLSDIIFQEILEFEKRLNAELGHRREAFYRKIEEVVDEPEAEAERKDEAVDGAIPAAGQNSADTQGIEGYRSFGMDGMLLAALEAHNKADFRQAVRIYSEIVDEKPDREIASVVYKHRGMAYFAQSRYHEALQDFSACLILDPECYKALYYRGVVKGVLEDLPGAIEDFSGALLIHPYHFFSRYRRALCYFKMGDVASAHAD
;
A
#
# COMPACT_ATOMS: atom_id res chain seq x y z
N MET A 1 50.58 30.42 -18.63
CA MET A 1 49.84 31.04 -19.72
C MET A 1 48.70 31.83 -19.12
N PRO A 2 48.54 33.12 -19.40
CA PRO A 2 47.43 33.91 -18.87
C PRO A 2 46.15 33.41 -19.56
N LEU A 3 45.13 33.07 -18.75
CA LEU A 3 43.79 32.77 -19.19
C LEU A 3 43.26 33.99 -19.96
N GLU A 4 43.06 33.83 -21.27
CA GLU A 4 42.37 34.82 -22.09
C GLU A 4 41.07 35.22 -21.39
N GLN A 5 40.84 36.51 -21.27
CA GLN A 5 39.58 37.06 -20.77
C GLN A 5 38.48 36.61 -21.71
N SER A 6 37.81 35.49 -21.35
CA SER A 6 36.63 35.02 -22.08
C SER A 6 35.56 36.11 -21.98
N VAL A 7 35.29 36.80 -23.06
CA VAL A 7 34.19 37.77 -23.14
C VAL A 7 32.89 37.03 -22.88
N LEU A 8 32.11 37.51 -21.91
CA LEU A 8 30.78 36.98 -21.62
C LEU A 8 29.89 37.22 -22.86
N VAL A 9 29.70 36.16 -23.67
CA VAL A 9 28.81 36.22 -24.82
C VAL A 9 27.40 35.90 -24.36
N ILE A 10 26.55 36.92 -24.29
CA ILE A 10 25.14 36.75 -23.99
C ILE A 10 24.45 36.16 -25.23
N PRO A 11 23.77 35.01 -25.12
CA PRO A 11 23.09 34.40 -26.27
C PRO A 11 21.97 35.29 -26.80
N ASP A 12 21.86 35.41 -28.13
CA ASP A 12 20.75 36.10 -28.77
C ASP A 12 19.43 35.37 -28.45
N LYS A 13 18.54 36.08 -27.74
CA LYS A 13 17.27 35.51 -27.28
C LYS A 13 16.40 35.03 -28.42
N ALA A 14 16.31 35.78 -29.53
CA ALA A 14 15.45 35.43 -30.67
C ALA A 14 15.95 34.17 -31.37
N LYS A 15 17.26 34.10 -31.63
CA LYS A 15 17.88 32.92 -32.25
C LYS A 15 17.75 31.66 -31.36
N LEU A 16 18.00 31.83 -30.06
CA LEU A 16 17.90 30.72 -29.12
C LEU A 16 16.44 30.25 -28.95
N SER A 17 15.46 31.18 -28.97
CA SER A 17 14.04 30.85 -28.92
C SER A 17 13.61 30.05 -30.14
N ALA A 18 14.04 30.41 -31.34
CA ALA A 18 13.74 29.67 -32.55
C ALA A 18 14.34 28.24 -32.53
N GLN A 19 15.57 28.08 -32.05
CA GLN A 19 16.21 26.79 -31.88
C GLN A 19 15.48 25.92 -30.86
N TYR A 20 15.13 26.52 -29.73
CA TYR A 20 14.39 25.80 -28.65
C TYR A 20 13.00 25.33 -29.13
N ALA A 21 12.27 26.24 -29.83
CA ALA A 21 10.97 25.89 -30.40
C ALA A 21 11.04 24.74 -31.42
N ALA A 22 12.09 24.70 -32.23
CA ALA A 22 12.33 23.64 -33.20
C ALA A 22 12.64 22.27 -32.50
N SER A 23 13.31 22.31 -31.34
CA SER A 23 13.67 21.11 -30.58
C SER A 23 12.57 20.63 -29.65
N LYS A 24 11.59 21.46 -29.30
CA LYS A 24 10.55 21.16 -28.29
C LYS A 24 9.73 19.90 -28.60
N PRO A 25 9.26 19.64 -29.84
CA PRO A 25 8.53 18.40 -30.15
C PRO A 25 9.34 17.14 -29.88
N CYS A 26 10.63 17.19 -30.16
CA CYS A 26 11.57 16.11 -29.89
C CYS A 26 11.74 15.89 -28.36
N TYR A 27 11.81 16.95 -27.59
CA TYR A 27 11.87 16.90 -26.14
C TYR A 27 10.61 16.26 -25.53
N GLU A 28 9.44 16.62 -26.04
CA GLU A 28 8.14 16.09 -25.60
C GLU A 28 8.02 14.59 -25.91
N GLU A 29 8.43 14.16 -27.10
CA GLU A 29 8.43 12.74 -27.49
C GLU A 29 9.40 11.92 -26.63
N ALA A 30 10.63 12.39 -26.45
CA ALA A 30 11.64 11.71 -25.62
C ALA A 30 11.17 11.57 -24.17
N LEU A 31 10.58 12.64 -23.61
CA LEU A 31 10.04 12.65 -22.26
C LEU A 31 8.84 11.70 -22.09
N SER A 32 7.94 11.66 -23.09
CA SER A 32 6.77 10.78 -23.08
C SER A 32 7.17 9.31 -23.07
N ARG A 33 8.13 8.91 -23.92
CA ARG A 33 8.60 7.52 -23.96
C ARG A 33 9.30 7.12 -22.65
N PHE A 34 10.13 8.00 -22.13
CA PHE A 34 10.80 7.74 -20.86
C PHE A 34 9.81 7.64 -19.70
N LEU A 35 8.77 8.49 -19.69
CA LEU A 35 7.70 8.45 -18.70
C LEU A 35 6.95 7.12 -18.70
N GLU A 36 6.63 6.59 -19.88
CA GLU A 36 5.94 5.29 -19.98
C GLU A 36 6.82 4.12 -19.49
N MET A 37 8.13 4.17 -19.71
CA MET A 37 9.06 3.18 -19.15
C MET A 37 9.03 3.23 -17.62
N VAL A 38 9.21 4.41 -17.03
CA VAL A 38 9.20 4.62 -15.57
C VAL A 38 7.86 4.19 -14.96
N LYS A 39 6.75 4.56 -15.60
CA LYS A 39 5.39 4.18 -15.17
C LYS A 39 5.18 2.67 -15.15
N SER A 40 5.59 1.99 -16.21
CA SER A 40 5.52 0.53 -16.29
C SER A 40 6.32 -0.14 -15.17
N ASP A 41 7.56 0.31 -14.95
CA ASP A 41 8.45 -0.27 -13.94
C ASP A 41 7.91 -0.03 -12.50
N LEU A 42 7.35 1.15 -12.21
CA LEU A 42 6.72 1.46 -10.91
C LEU A 42 5.47 0.60 -10.66
N LEU A 43 4.63 0.41 -11.68
CA LEU A 43 3.44 -0.44 -11.59
C LEU A 43 3.79 -1.91 -11.35
N HIS A 44 4.84 -2.43 -11.99
CA HIS A 44 5.33 -3.80 -11.76
C HIS A 44 5.82 -4.01 -10.31
N LYS A 45 6.29 -2.96 -9.64
CA LYS A 45 6.66 -3.00 -8.21
C LYS A 45 5.47 -2.76 -7.27
N GLY A 46 4.25 -2.63 -7.82
CA GLY A 46 3.04 -2.39 -7.04
C GLY A 46 2.85 -0.95 -6.58
N LEU A 47 3.69 -0.01 -7.04
CA LEU A 47 3.55 1.41 -6.76
C LEU A 47 2.55 2.05 -7.72
N LYS A 48 1.71 2.95 -7.20
CA LYS A 48 0.74 3.74 -7.97
C LYS A 48 0.91 5.24 -7.70
N PRO A 49 2.07 5.82 -8.01
CA PRO A 49 2.30 7.24 -7.79
C PRO A 49 1.56 8.09 -8.81
N THR A 50 1.37 9.37 -8.49
CA THR A 50 1.01 10.38 -9.48
C THR A 50 2.27 10.82 -10.22
N LEU A 51 2.23 10.74 -11.55
CA LEU A 51 3.35 11.13 -12.42
C LEU A 51 3.02 12.45 -13.11
N LYS A 52 3.94 13.41 -13.03
CA LYS A 52 3.88 14.67 -13.77
C LYS A 52 5.16 14.82 -14.58
N ALA A 53 5.05 15.11 -15.86
CA ALA A 53 6.21 15.33 -16.73
C ALA A 53 6.11 16.72 -17.36
N ARG A 54 7.24 17.37 -17.51
CA ARG A 54 7.30 18.68 -18.17
C ARG A 54 8.59 18.88 -18.95
N VAL A 55 8.46 19.50 -20.09
CA VAL A 55 9.56 20.17 -20.76
C VAL A 55 9.60 21.61 -20.22
N LYS A 56 10.77 22.10 -19.82
CA LYS A 56 10.93 23.45 -19.28
C LYS A 56 10.47 24.47 -20.33
N ASP A 57 9.74 25.50 -19.92
CA ASP A 57 9.40 26.59 -20.86
C ASP A 57 10.61 27.42 -21.24
N PHE A 58 10.55 28.06 -22.42
CA PHE A 58 11.70 28.82 -22.95
C PHE A 58 12.11 29.98 -22.05
N GLU A 59 11.17 30.71 -21.46
CA GLU A 59 11.51 31.87 -20.62
C GLU A 59 12.27 31.43 -19.37
N SER A 60 11.80 30.37 -18.72
CA SER A 60 12.48 29.76 -17.56
C SER A 60 13.83 29.14 -17.93
N TYR A 61 13.94 28.52 -19.12
CA TYR A 61 15.21 28.02 -19.64
C TYR A 61 16.21 29.19 -19.86
N TYR A 62 15.78 30.26 -20.55
CA TYR A 62 16.62 31.39 -20.84
C TYR A 62 17.08 32.13 -19.58
N ALA A 63 16.15 32.37 -18.65
CA ALA A 63 16.48 32.99 -17.36
C ALA A 63 17.50 32.17 -16.56
N LYS A 64 17.33 30.82 -16.52
CA LYS A 64 18.30 29.94 -15.86
C LYS A 64 19.66 29.96 -16.56
N LYS A 65 19.68 29.95 -17.89
CA LYS A 65 20.91 30.02 -18.68
C LYS A 65 21.68 31.32 -18.41
N LEU A 66 21.00 32.46 -18.37
CA LEU A 66 21.64 33.75 -18.04
C LEU A 66 22.19 33.77 -16.61
N ARG A 67 21.45 33.19 -15.63
CA ARG A 67 21.91 33.09 -14.24
C ARG A 67 23.19 32.26 -14.14
N LEU A 68 23.22 31.08 -14.78
CA LEU A 68 24.38 30.19 -14.77
C LEU A 68 25.59 30.85 -15.47
N LEU A 69 25.38 31.57 -16.59
CA LEU A 69 26.43 32.31 -17.24
C LEU A 69 26.99 33.42 -16.34
N LYS A 70 26.13 34.14 -15.61
CA LYS A 70 26.56 35.16 -14.66
C LYS A 70 27.37 34.58 -13.51
N MET A 71 26.94 33.44 -12.95
CA MET A 71 27.68 32.72 -11.89
C MET A 71 29.04 32.27 -12.39
N ALA A 72 29.10 31.60 -13.54
CA ALA A 72 30.35 31.16 -14.15
C ALA A 72 31.33 32.31 -14.41
N TRP A 73 30.82 33.46 -14.87
CA TRP A 73 31.61 34.65 -15.04
C TRP A 73 32.18 35.18 -13.71
N THR A 74 31.35 35.22 -12.67
CA THR A 74 31.77 35.72 -11.35
C THR A 74 32.81 34.78 -10.72
N GLU A 75 32.62 33.47 -10.85
CA GLU A 75 33.47 32.42 -10.25
C GLU A 75 34.65 32.04 -11.15
N LYS A 76 34.75 32.60 -12.36
CA LYS A 76 35.76 32.27 -13.37
C LYS A 76 35.81 30.77 -13.71
N THR A 77 34.63 30.13 -13.74
CA THR A 77 34.44 28.73 -14.08
C THR A 77 33.73 28.55 -15.44
N SER A 78 33.68 27.36 -15.95
CA SER A 78 32.84 27.05 -17.10
C SER A 78 31.36 27.06 -16.71
N PRO A 79 30.44 27.48 -17.60
CA PRO A 79 29.03 27.48 -17.31
C PRO A 79 28.54 26.06 -17.00
N PHE A 80 27.80 25.93 -15.89
CA PHE A 80 27.14 24.63 -15.56
C PHE A 80 26.05 24.32 -16.58
N PRO A 81 25.91 23.05 -16.98
CA PRO A 81 24.83 22.63 -17.86
C PRO A 81 23.46 22.71 -17.19
N ILE A 82 22.41 22.87 -17.99
CA ILE A 82 21.03 22.86 -17.51
C ILE A 82 20.52 21.42 -17.51
N ASN A 83 20.29 20.87 -16.32
CA ASN A 83 19.91 19.47 -16.13
C ASN A 83 18.39 19.23 -16.14
N ASP A 84 17.57 20.28 -15.98
CA ASP A 84 16.12 20.22 -15.79
C ASP A 84 15.31 20.69 -17.00
N ILE A 85 15.88 20.50 -18.22
CA ILE A 85 15.14 20.74 -19.48
C ILE A 85 14.00 19.73 -19.57
N LEU A 86 14.29 18.46 -19.30
CA LEU A 86 13.32 17.39 -19.17
C LEU A 86 13.19 17.02 -17.69
N ALA A 87 12.00 17.08 -17.17
CA ALA A 87 11.76 16.76 -15.76
C ALA A 87 10.52 15.88 -15.57
N ILE A 88 10.62 14.92 -14.65
CA ILE A 88 9.54 14.08 -14.19
C ILE A 88 9.40 14.26 -12.68
N ARG A 89 8.17 14.39 -12.20
CA ARG A 89 7.86 14.29 -10.77
C ARG A 89 7.12 12.99 -10.51
N ILE A 90 7.61 12.24 -9.53
CA ILE A 90 6.99 11.02 -9.02
C ILE A 90 6.48 11.36 -7.63
N VAL A 91 5.15 11.46 -7.49
CA VAL A 91 4.51 11.84 -6.23
C VAL A 91 3.88 10.60 -5.62
N CYS A 92 4.45 10.16 -4.51
CA CYS A 92 4.06 8.94 -3.77
C CYS A 92 3.20 9.30 -2.55
N PRO A 93 2.28 8.42 -2.14
CA PRO A 93 1.50 8.66 -0.93
C PRO A 93 2.31 8.57 0.36
N PHE A 94 3.36 7.74 0.42
CA PHE A 94 4.11 7.44 1.64
C PHE A 94 5.62 7.57 1.47
N LEU A 95 6.33 7.85 2.56
CA LEU A 95 7.79 7.95 2.58
C LEU A 95 8.48 6.66 2.13
N GLY A 96 7.95 5.49 2.54
CA GLY A 96 8.51 4.19 2.14
C GLY A 96 8.46 3.96 0.63
N ASP A 97 7.47 4.51 -0.06
CA ASP A 97 7.35 4.39 -1.51
C ASP A 97 8.45 5.17 -2.25
N LEU A 98 8.94 6.28 -1.66
CA LEU A 98 10.06 7.04 -2.22
C LEU A 98 11.34 6.20 -2.25
N ALA A 99 11.62 5.47 -1.17
CA ALA A 99 12.79 4.59 -1.10
C ALA A 99 12.71 3.44 -2.13
N ILE A 100 11.51 2.87 -2.33
CA ILE A 100 11.28 1.83 -3.35
C ILE A 100 11.47 2.42 -4.75
N ALA A 101 10.93 3.60 -5.02
CA ALA A 101 11.06 4.28 -6.31
C ALA A 101 12.53 4.66 -6.60
N GLU A 102 13.26 5.21 -5.63
CA GLU A 102 14.69 5.54 -5.76
C GLU A 102 15.52 4.29 -6.08
N LYS A 103 15.28 3.20 -5.35
CA LYS A 103 15.97 1.93 -5.58
C LYS A 103 15.69 1.39 -6.98
N LEU A 104 14.42 1.40 -7.40
CA LEU A 104 14.02 0.95 -8.74
C LEU A 104 14.70 1.76 -9.84
N LEU A 105 14.74 3.09 -9.70
CA LEU A 105 15.42 3.95 -10.67
C LEU A 105 16.91 3.63 -10.74
N SER A 106 17.54 3.39 -9.59
CA SER A 106 18.96 3.04 -9.50
C SER A 106 19.29 1.66 -10.08
N GLU A 107 18.38 0.70 -9.96
CA GLU A 107 18.54 -0.65 -10.54
C GLU A 107 18.30 -0.67 -12.06
N ARG A 108 17.42 0.19 -12.56
CA ARG A 108 16.94 0.17 -13.95
C ARG A 108 17.70 1.09 -14.89
N PHE A 109 18.15 2.24 -14.38
CA PHE A 109 18.75 3.31 -15.17
C PHE A 109 20.14 3.69 -14.68
N SER A 110 20.94 4.27 -15.58
CA SER A 110 22.24 4.83 -15.22
C SER A 110 22.02 6.19 -14.51
N ILE A 111 22.32 6.24 -13.22
CA ILE A 111 22.22 7.45 -12.41
C ILE A 111 23.51 8.24 -12.53
N GLU A 112 23.41 9.54 -12.81
CA GLU A 112 24.57 10.46 -12.79
C GLU A 112 24.74 11.09 -11.41
N GLU A 113 23.62 11.47 -10.77
CA GLU A 113 23.64 12.19 -9.49
C GLU A 113 22.35 11.94 -8.71
N ILE A 114 22.45 11.86 -7.39
CA ILE A 114 21.32 11.91 -6.46
C ILE A 114 21.57 13.03 -5.49
N GLU A 115 20.75 14.07 -5.56
CA GLU A 115 20.78 15.22 -4.65
C GLU A 115 19.60 15.15 -3.69
N ARG A 116 19.85 15.20 -2.38
CA ARG A 116 18.84 15.29 -1.33
C ARG A 116 18.70 16.74 -0.89
N LYS A 117 17.78 17.48 -1.52
CA LYS A 117 17.53 18.87 -1.19
C LYS A 117 16.83 18.97 0.16
N GLY A 118 17.38 19.77 1.03
CA GLY A 118 16.82 20.02 2.37
C GLY A 118 17.49 19.25 3.51
N ALA A 119 18.19 18.14 3.23
CA ALA A 119 18.85 17.33 4.27
C ALA A 119 19.92 18.08 5.09
N GLU A 120 20.55 19.09 4.51
CA GLU A 120 21.60 19.91 5.19
C GLU A 120 21.03 21.17 5.85
N ARG A 121 19.73 21.45 5.71
CA ARG A 121 19.14 22.67 6.26
C ARG A 121 18.94 22.56 7.76
N SER A 122 19.25 23.65 8.47
CA SER A 122 18.95 23.72 9.89
C SER A 122 17.45 23.80 10.13
N PHE A 123 16.98 23.37 11.30
CA PHE A 123 15.58 23.49 11.72
C PHE A 123 15.00 24.92 11.66
N ARG A 124 15.84 25.92 11.45
CA ARG A 124 15.48 27.34 11.27
C ARG A 124 15.23 27.71 9.82
N GLU A 125 15.64 26.84 8.90
CA GLU A 125 15.46 27.04 7.46
C GLU A 125 14.27 26.20 7.02
N PHE A 126 13.20 26.86 6.58
CA PHE A 126 12.07 26.15 5.99
C PHE A 126 12.43 25.72 4.59
N GLY A 127 12.14 24.50 4.30
CA GLY A 127 12.35 23.89 2.99
C GLY A 127 12.14 22.40 3.13
N TYR A 128 11.35 21.87 2.24
CA TYR A 128 10.99 20.45 2.27
C TYR A 128 12.13 19.63 1.69
N GLU A 129 12.30 18.41 2.22
CA GLU A 129 13.20 17.44 1.62
C GLU A 129 12.61 16.95 0.30
N SER A 130 13.42 16.97 -0.74
CA SER A 130 13.09 16.45 -2.05
C SER A 130 14.27 15.68 -2.60
N ILE A 131 14.03 14.48 -3.12
CA ILE A 131 15.09 13.69 -3.74
C ILE A 131 15.08 14.02 -5.24
N HIS A 132 16.20 14.52 -5.73
CA HIS A 132 16.42 14.81 -7.13
C HIS A 132 17.39 13.78 -7.69
N VAL A 133 16.95 13.00 -8.66
CA VAL A 133 17.73 11.96 -9.32
C VAL A 133 17.99 12.40 -10.75
N LEU A 134 19.24 12.53 -11.11
CA LEU A 134 19.65 12.84 -12.48
C LEU A 134 19.95 11.52 -13.20
N VAL A 135 19.07 11.17 -14.13
CA VAL A 135 19.10 9.91 -14.85
C VAL A 135 19.61 10.15 -16.26
N ARG A 136 20.56 9.31 -16.71
CA ARG A 136 20.99 9.32 -18.09
C ARG A 136 19.89 8.76 -18.99
N VAL A 137 19.56 9.49 -20.03
CA VAL A 137 18.57 9.06 -21.04
C VAL A 137 19.08 7.80 -21.74
N PRO A 138 18.30 6.72 -21.86
CA PRO A 138 18.67 5.55 -22.62
C PRO A 138 18.99 5.87 -24.08
N ASP A 139 19.95 5.17 -24.67
CA ASP A 139 20.44 5.43 -26.04
C ASP A 139 19.32 5.38 -27.10
N GLU A 140 18.32 4.52 -26.89
CA GLU A 140 17.14 4.40 -27.77
C GLU A 140 16.34 5.70 -27.83
N ILE A 141 16.28 6.44 -26.71
CA ILE A 141 15.58 7.72 -26.61
C ILE A 141 16.47 8.87 -27.09
N VAL A 142 17.79 8.79 -26.81
CA VAL A 142 18.76 9.80 -27.30
C VAL A 142 18.74 9.88 -28.82
N GLN A 143 18.60 8.74 -29.51
CA GLN A 143 18.51 8.70 -30.98
C GLN A 143 17.31 9.47 -31.52
N LEU A 144 16.24 9.58 -30.74
CA LEU A 144 15.06 10.38 -31.13
C LEU A 144 15.29 11.88 -30.96
N CYS A 145 16.22 12.27 -30.09
CA CYS A 145 16.45 13.67 -29.76
C CYS A 145 17.94 14.01 -29.67
N PRO A 146 18.65 14.02 -30.80
CA PRO A 146 20.11 14.26 -30.86
C PRO A 146 20.51 15.69 -30.48
N HIS A 147 19.55 16.59 -30.26
CA HIS A 147 19.79 18.00 -29.94
C HIS A 147 19.62 18.35 -28.47
N LEU A 148 19.53 17.34 -27.58
CA LEU A 148 19.56 17.59 -26.14
C LEU A 148 20.91 18.19 -25.75
N GLU A 149 20.90 19.34 -25.05
CA GLU A 149 22.15 19.95 -24.53
C GLU A 149 22.89 18.98 -23.60
N ARG A 150 22.14 18.13 -22.92
CA ARG A 150 22.64 17.07 -22.06
C ARG A 150 21.65 15.88 -22.09
N ASN A 151 22.20 14.67 -22.22
CA ASN A 151 21.39 13.44 -22.28
C ASN A 151 20.96 12.98 -20.88
N VAL A 152 20.25 13.85 -20.15
CA VAL A 152 19.76 13.58 -18.79
C VAL A 152 18.32 14.03 -18.62
N ILE A 153 17.62 13.35 -17.71
CA ILE A 153 16.29 13.70 -17.22
C ILE A 153 16.38 13.87 -15.72
N GLU A 154 15.86 14.97 -15.20
CA GLU A 154 15.72 15.16 -13.76
C GLU A 154 14.44 14.50 -13.27
N ILE A 155 14.55 13.56 -12.32
CA ILE A 155 13.42 12.93 -11.65
C ILE A 155 13.36 13.47 -10.22
N GLN A 156 12.22 14.04 -9.84
CA GLN A 156 11.94 14.55 -8.50
C GLN A 156 11.01 13.58 -7.79
N LEU A 157 11.47 12.96 -6.69
CA LEU A 157 10.69 12.09 -5.84
C LEU A 157 10.17 12.88 -4.65
N ARG A 158 8.86 12.83 -4.42
CA ARG A 158 8.19 13.57 -3.34
C ARG A 158 7.01 12.78 -2.80
N THR A 159 6.64 13.04 -1.55
CA THR A 159 5.32 12.68 -1.04
C THR A 159 4.26 13.67 -1.51
N ILE A 160 2.98 13.32 -1.31
CA ILE A 160 1.86 14.24 -1.59
C ILE A 160 2.00 15.53 -0.77
N LEU A 161 2.41 15.44 0.50
CA LEU A 161 2.60 16.61 1.35
C LEU A 161 3.81 17.44 0.93
N GLN A 162 4.89 16.79 0.49
CA GLN A 162 6.06 17.45 -0.07
C GLN A 162 5.73 18.20 -1.35
N GLU A 163 4.93 17.62 -2.22
CA GLU A 163 4.50 18.29 -3.45
C GLU A 163 3.59 19.49 -3.13
N ALA A 164 2.62 19.33 -2.22
CA ALA A 164 1.75 20.41 -1.80
C ALA A 164 2.54 21.58 -1.20
N TRP A 165 3.52 21.29 -0.33
CA TRP A 165 4.40 22.31 0.22
C TRP A 165 5.19 23.04 -0.88
N ALA A 166 5.80 22.31 -1.81
CA ALA A 166 6.60 22.89 -2.87
C ALA A 166 5.78 23.82 -3.79
N GLU A 167 4.51 23.50 -4.05
CA GLU A 167 3.60 24.38 -4.82
C GLU A 167 3.29 25.67 -4.03
N VAL A 168 3.00 25.56 -2.72
CA VAL A 168 2.71 26.72 -1.85
C VAL A 168 3.96 27.58 -1.66
N GLU A 169 5.12 26.98 -1.41
CA GLU A 169 6.39 27.69 -1.27
C GLU A 169 6.72 28.48 -2.54
N HIS A 170 6.51 27.87 -3.71
CA HIS A 170 6.75 28.51 -4.99
C HIS A 170 5.85 29.75 -5.20
N GLU A 171 4.57 29.66 -4.84
CA GLU A 171 3.64 30.80 -4.96
C GLU A 171 3.95 31.91 -3.94
N LEU A 172 4.21 31.57 -2.69
CA LEU A 172 4.37 32.54 -1.61
C LEU A 172 5.78 33.16 -1.58
N VAL A 173 6.83 32.39 -1.87
CA VAL A 173 8.21 32.81 -1.67
C VAL A 173 8.87 33.28 -2.98
N TYR A 174 8.65 32.52 -4.08
CA TYR A 174 9.37 32.75 -5.32
C TYR A 174 8.72 33.79 -6.24
N LYS A 175 7.39 33.88 -6.26
CA LYS A 175 6.64 34.86 -7.06
C LYS A 175 6.39 36.18 -6.34
N ALA A 176 6.64 36.26 -5.04
CA ALA A 176 6.52 37.51 -4.33
C ALA A 176 7.59 38.51 -4.83
N GLU A 177 7.19 39.49 -5.60
CA GLU A 177 8.07 40.57 -6.08
C GLU A 177 8.63 41.45 -4.95
N PHE A 178 8.12 41.31 -3.74
CA PHE A 178 8.48 42.08 -2.57
C PHE A 178 9.08 41.22 -1.46
N THR A 179 10.26 41.52 -1.17
CA THR A 179 11.19 41.19 -0.10
C THR A 179 10.75 40.47 1.16
N PRO A 180 11.74 40.04 1.87
CA PRO A 180 11.70 38.82 2.66
C PRO A 180 10.61 38.91 3.71
N PHE A 181 9.85 37.85 3.81
CA PHE A 181 8.99 37.63 4.96
C PHE A 181 9.71 38.06 6.23
N ASP A 182 9.02 38.85 7.06
CA ASP A 182 9.51 39.19 8.37
C ASP A 182 9.74 37.90 9.19
N GLU A 183 10.55 37.99 10.19
CA GLU A 183 10.91 36.84 11.06
C GLU A 183 9.70 36.06 11.59
N PRO A 184 8.56 36.68 11.98
CA PRO A 184 7.34 35.97 12.37
C PRO A 184 6.74 35.11 11.26
N MET A 185 6.75 35.58 10.01
CA MET A 185 6.21 34.80 8.88
C MET A 185 7.11 33.60 8.55
N ARG A 186 8.41 33.80 8.58
CA ARG A 186 9.38 32.68 8.41
C ARG A 186 9.20 31.61 9.46
N ARG A 187 8.97 31.97 10.72
CA ARG A 187 8.68 31.01 11.80
C ARG A 187 7.38 30.24 11.55
N LYS A 188 6.34 30.89 11.04
CA LYS A 188 5.08 30.22 10.68
C LYS A 188 5.28 29.21 9.55
N LEU A 189 6.03 29.58 8.51
CA LEU A 189 6.35 28.67 7.41
C LEU A 189 7.18 27.48 7.87
N ALA A 190 8.19 27.71 8.74
CA ALA A 190 8.98 26.64 9.33
C ALA A 190 8.12 25.68 10.18
N ALA A 191 7.19 26.21 10.99
CA ALA A 191 6.27 25.42 11.78
C ALA A 191 5.31 24.59 10.90
N LEU A 192 4.79 25.15 9.81
CA LEU A 192 3.95 24.43 8.85
C LEU A 192 4.73 23.28 8.19
N ASN A 193 5.95 23.56 7.76
CA ASN A 193 6.83 22.55 7.17
C ASN A 193 7.09 21.38 8.16
N ALA A 194 7.41 21.71 9.41
CA ALA A 194 7.60 20.70 10.45
C ALA A 194 6.35 19.84 10.69
N ASN A 195 5.16 20.44 10.67
CA ASN A 195 3.89 19.72 10.80
C ASN A 195 3.64 18.79 9.61
N LEU A 196 3.95 19.20 8.39
CA LEU A 196 3.81 18.35 7.21
C LEU A 196 4.79 17.18 7.25
N THR A 197 6.06 17.43 7.66
CA THR A 197 7.06 16.37 7.84
C THR A 197 6.60 15.35 8.88
N LEU A 198 6.10 15.82 10.03
CA LEU A 198 5.55 14.95 11.07
C LEU A 198 4.36 14.13 10.55
N SER A 199 3.49 14.75 9.75
CA SER A 199 2.33 14.06 9.15
C SER A 199 2.77 12.95 8.19
N ASP A 200 3.79 13.16 7.37
CA ASP A 200 4.36 12.12 6.50
C ASP A 200 4.90 10.93 7.30
N ILE A 201 5.59 11.21 8.42
CA ILE A 201 6.09 10.17 9.32
C ILE A 201 4.93 9.38 9.94
N ILE A 202 3.91 10.07 10.46
CA ILE A 202 2.72 9.41 11.06
C ILE A 202 2.00 8.55 10.02
N PHE A 203 1.81 9.02 8.79
CA PHE A 203 1.19 8.22 7.73
C PHE A 203 2.00 6.98 7.40
N GLN A 204 3.33 7.09 7.39
CA GLN A 204 4.20 5.93 7.20
C GLN A 204 4.07 4.93 8.35
N GLU A 205 4.06 5.39 9.60
CA GLU A 205 3.89 4.54 10.78
C GLU A 205 2.54 3.79 10.78
N ILE A 206 1.44 4.49 10.40
CA ILE A 206 0.12 3.88 10.27
C ILE A 206 0.14 2.78 9.20
N LEU A 207 0.73 3.04 8.03
CA LEU A 207 0.86 2.05 6.96
C LEU A 207 1.66 0.82 7.40
N GLU A 208 2.76 1.03 8.12
CA GLU A 208 3.59 -0.06 8.63
C GLU A 208 2.88 -0.86 9.71
N PHE A 209 2.12 -0.20 10.57
CA PHE A 209 1.27 -0.86 11.55
C PHE A 209 0.21 -1.73 10.88
N GLU A 210 -0.48 -1.20 9.86
CA GLU A 210 -1.46 -1.95 9.07
C GLU A 210 -0.84 -3.17 8.39
N LYS A 211 0.33 -3.01 7.76
CA LYS A 211 1.06 -4.12 7.12
C LYS A 211 1.45 -5.20 8.14
N ARG A 212 1.95 -4.81 9.31
CA ARG A 212 2.29 -5.75 10.39
C ARG A 212 1.05 -6.49 10.90
N LEU A 213 -0.04 -5.77 11.13
CA LEU A 213 -1.30 -6.36 11.57
C LEU A 213 -1.83 -7.37 10.54
N ASN A 214 -1.81 -7.02 9.26
CA ASN A 214 -2.24 -7.91 8.18
C ASN A 214 -1.35 -9.15 8.04
N ALA A 215 -0.03 -9.01 8.22
CA ALA A 215 0.90 -10.14 8.23
C ALA A 215 0.65 -11.06 9.43
N GLU A 216 0.46 -10.50 10.62
CA GLU A 216 0.14 -11.26 11.84
C GLU A 216 -1.20 -11.98 11.73
N LEU A 217 -2.21 -11.33 11.14
CA LEU A 217 -3.51 -11.95 10.82
C LEU A 217 -3.36 -13.09 9.80
N GLY A 218 -2.44 -12.96 8.84
CA GLY A 218 -2.08 -14.01 7.89
C GLY A 218 -1.52 -15.24 8.60
N HIS A 219 -0.52 -15.08 9.44
CA HIS A 219 0.09 -16.17 10.21
C HIS A 219 -0.89 -16.87 11.17
N ARG A 220 -1.76 -16.08 11.84
CA ARG A 220 -2.80 -16.66 12.71
C ARG A 220 -3.86 -17.41 11.93
N ARG A 221 -4.17 -16.96 10.73
CA ARG A 221 -5.08 -17.67 9.82
C ARG A 221 -4.49 -19.00 9.39
N GLU A 222 -3.21 -19.06 9.05
CA GLU A 222 -2.51 -20.29 8.73
C GLU A 222 -2.43 -21.25 9.94
N ALA A 223 -2.18 -20.72 11.14
CA ALA A 223 -2.20 -21.53 12.36
C ALA A 223 -3.60 -22.09 12.68
N PHE A 224 -4.66 -21.32 12.39
CA PHE A 224 -6.04 -21.77 12.51
C PHE A 224 -6.37 -22.87 11.49
N TYR A 225 -5.93 -22.74 10.23
CA TYR A 225 -6.08 -23.79 9.22
C TYR A 225 -5.37 -25.08 9.64
N ARG A 226 -4.17 -24.97 10.20
CA ARG A 226 -3.42 -26.13 10.70
C ARG A 226 -4.16 -26.85 11.83
N LYS A 227 -4.73 -26.10 12.79
CA LYS A 227 -5.55 -26.69 13.85
C LYS A 227 -6.81 -27.39 13.32
N ILE A 228 -7.44 -26.84 12.27
CA ILE A 228 -8.56 -27.53 11.61
C ILE A 228 -8.09 -28.84 10.98
N GLU A 229 -6.91 -28.86 10.38
CA GLU A 229 -6.33 -30.09 9.82
C GLU A 229 -6.01 -31.11 10.89
N GLU A 230 -5.40 -30.70 12.00
CA GLU A 230 -5.07 -31.59 13.13
C GLU A 230 -6.33 -32.25 13.76
N VAL A 231 -7.44 -31.49 13.92
CA VAL A 231 -8.69 -31.99 14.51
C VAL A 231 -9.44 -32.96 13.58
N VAL A 232 -9.27 -32.83 12.26
CA VAL A 232 -9.96 -33.68 11.28
C VAL A 232 -9.14 -34.92 10.91
N ASP A 233 -7.82 -34.87 11.11
CA ASP A 233 -6.90 -35.98 10.82
C ASP A 233 -6.62 -36.89 12.06
N GLU A 234 -7.15 -36.58 13.26
CA GLU A 234 -7.09 -37.53 14.39
C GLU A 234 -7.93 -38.76 14.06
N PRO A 235 -7.34 -39.97 14.02
CA PRO A 235 -8.09 -41.20 13.78
C PRO A 235 -9.04 -41.46 14.94
N GLU A 236 -10.25 -41.94 14.61
CA GLU A 236 -11.37 -42.25 15.50
C GLU A 236 -11.03 -43.11 16.75
N ALA A 237 -9.79 -43.62 16.84
CA ALA A 237 -9.35 -44.48 17.96
C ALA A 237 -9.16 -43.73 19.30
N GLU A 238 -9.10 -42.39 19.33
CA GLU A 238 -8.99 -41.62 20.58
C GLU A 238 -10.31 -41.01 21.06
N ALA A 239 -11.33 -40.92 20.20
CA ALA A 239 -12.63 -40.39 20.56
C ALA A 239 -13.40 -41.35 21.51
N GLU A 240 -13.28 -42.66 21.30
CA GLU A 240 -13.95 -43.66 22.16
C GLU A 240 -13.35 -43.77 23.59
N ARG A 241 -12.13 -43.25 23.83
CA ARG A 241 -11.51 -43.28 25.16
C ARG A 241 -11.80 -42.06 26.02
N LYS A 242 -12.38 -41.00 25.47
CA LYS A 242 -12.72 -39.79 26.23
C LYS A 242 -14.16 -39.78 26.75
N ASP A 243 -15.04 -40.64 26.28
CA ASP A 243 -16.43 -40.70 26.75
C ASP A 243 -16.60 -41.48 28.08
N GLU A 244 -15.60 -42.22 28.55
CA GLU A 244 -15.68 -42.94 29.83
C GLU A 244 -15.16 -42.16 31.06
N ALA A 245 -14.71 -40.91 30.92
CA ALA A 245 -14.04 -40.20 32.04
C ALA A 245 -14.56 -38.81 32.35
N VAL A 246 -15.80 -38.46 32.04
CA VAL A 246 -16.38 -37.15 32.45
C VAL A 246 -17.77 -37.34 33.04
N ASP A 247 -17.83 -38.04 34.16
CA ASP A 247 -18.88 -37.83 35.17
C ASP A 247 -18.25 -37.01 36.32
N GLY A 248 -18.27 -35.73 36.19
CA GLY A 248 -17.67 -34.78 37.15
C GLY A 248 -18.17 -33.38 36.90
N ALA A 249 -19.25 -33.03 37.58
CA ALA A 249 -19.80 -31.72 37.91
C ALA A 249 -19.14 -30.49 37.22
N ILE A 250 -19.87 -29.89 36.31
CA ILE A 250 -19.62 -28.52 35.79
C ILE A 250 -19.75 -27.56 36.98
N PRO A 251 -18.72 -26.81 37.38
CA PRO A 251 -18.90 -25.72 38.35
C PRO A 251 -19.72 -24.62 37.66
N ALA A 252 -20.82 -24.24 38.33
CA ALA A 252 -21.62 -23.09 37.95
C ALA A 252 -20.72 -21.85 37.78
N ALA A 253 -20.78 -21.27 36.60
CA ALA A 253 -20.02 -20.07 36.23
C ALA A 253 -20.30 -18.92 37.22
N GLY A 254 -19.29 -18.59 38.00
CA GLY A 254 -19.26 -17.32 38.68
C GLY A 254 -19.29 -16.19 37.65
N GLN A 255 -20.26 -15.32 37.77
CA GLN A 255 -20.38 -14.08 37.02
C GLN A 255 -19.16 -13.20 37.33
N ASN A 256 -18.18 -13.18 36.45
CA ASN A 256 -17.09 -12.22 36.51
C ASN A 256 -17.56 -10.87 35.92
N SER A 257 -17.86 -9.93 36.78
CA SER A 257 -18.22 -8.53 36.47
C SER A 257 -17.08 -7.70 35.81
N ALA A 258 -15.95 -8.29 35.53
CA ALA A 258 -14.81 -7.61 34.86
C ALA A 258 -14.96 -7.52 33.33
N ASP A 259 -15.77 -8.37 32.71
CA ASP A 259 -15.88 -8.48 31.26
C ASP A 259 -16.80 -7.42 30.61
N THR A 260 -17.65 -6.75 31.40
CA THR A 260 -18.60 -5.76 30.87
C THR A 260 -17.96 -4.41 30.59
N GLN A 261 -16.92 -4.02 31.34
CA GLN A 261 -16.23 -2.74 31.17
C GLN A 261 -15.43 -2.62 29.87
N GLY A 262 -14.97 -3.74 29.29
CA GLY A 262 -14.22 -3.76 28.04
C GLY A 262 -15.09 -3.40 26.83
N ILE A 263 -16.35 -3.81 26.80
CA ILE A 263 -17.24 -3.65 25.62
C ILE A 263 -17.84 -2.26 25.56
N GLU A 264 -18.19 -1.66 26.71
CA GLU A 264 -18.69 -0.28 26.76
C GLU A 264 -17.68 0.73 26.20
N GLY A 265 -16.37 0.48 26.36
CA GLY A 265 -15.31 1.29 25.77
C GLY A 265 -15.32 1.25 24.24
N TYR A 266 -15.62 0.10 23.64
CA TYR A 266 -15.64 -0.03 22.17
C TYR A 266 -16.92 0.49 21.54
N ARG A 267 -18.05 0.46 22.23
CA ARG A 267 -19.33 1.08 21.80
C ARG A 267 -19.19 2.58 21.56
N SER A 268 -18.31 3.26 22.30
CA SER A 268 -18.07 4.69 22.12
C SER A 268 -17.44 5.04 20.76
N PHE A 269 -16.81 4.08 20.08
CA PHE A 269 -16.21 4.22 18.76
C PHE A 269 -17.13 3.73 17.62
N GLY A 270 -18.40 3.43 17.91
CA GLY A 270 -19.37 2.99 16.92
C GLY A 270 -19.11 1.59 16.36
N MET A 271 -19.71 1.29 15.20
CA MET A 271 -19.65 -0.01 14.52
C MET A 271 -18.21 -0.45 14.23
N ASP A 272 -17.36 0.47 13.76
CA ASP A 272 -15.96 0.20 13.43
C ASP A 272 -15.16 -0.23 14.66
N GLY A 273 -15.42 0.41 15.81
CA GLY A 273 -14.78 0.05 17.08
C GLY A 273 -15.17 -1.36 17.54
N MET A 274 -16.44 -1.71 17.40
CA MET A 274 -16.91 -3.06 17.74
C MET A 274 -16.35 -4.13 16.80
N LEU A 275 -16.26 -3.85 15.50
CA LEU A 275 -15.64 -4.74 14.52
C LEU A 275 -14.17 -5.00 14.86
N LEU A 276 -13.42 -3.93 15.19
CA LEU A 276 -12.03 -4.05 15.57
C LEU A 276 -11.86 -4.89 16.84
N ALA A 277 -12.67 -4.63 17.87
CA ALA A 277 -12.64 -5.40 19.12
C ALA A 277 -12.99 -6.89 18.92
N ALA A 278 -13.98 -7.18 18.06
CA ALA A 278 -14.34 -8.55 17.72
C ALA A 278 -13.21 -9.28 17.01
N LEU A 279 -12.53 -8.61 16.07
CA LEU A 279 -11.37 -9.14 15.36
C LEU A 279 -10.17 -9.34 16.30
N GLU A 280 -9.94 -8.41 17.24
CA GLU A 280 -8.89 -8.57 18.27
C GLU A 280 -9.15 -9.79 19.17
N ALA A 281 -10.38 -9.94 19.66
CA ALA A 281 -10.77 -11.10 20.48
C ALA A 281 -10.59 -12.41 19.69
N HIS A 282 -11.04 -12.42 18.44
CA HIS A 282 -10.88 -13.56 17.53
C HIS A 282 -9.39 -13.91 17.32
N ASN A 283 -8.54 -12.91 17.09
CA ASN A 283 -7.11 -13.07 16.89
C ASN A 283 -6.36 -13.55 18.14
N LYS A 284 -6.82 -13.16 19.33
CA LYS A 284 -6.31 -13.66 20.62
C LYS A 284 -6.80 -15.06 20.95
N ALA A 285 -7.58 -15.70 20.05
CA ALA A 285 -8.27 -16.96 20.24
C ALA A 285 -9.29 -16.93 21.42
N ASP A 286 -9.70 -15.74 21.85
CA ASP A 286 -10.84 -15.59 22.77
C ASP A 286 -12.15 -15.63 21.98
N PHE A 287 -12.47 -16.84 21.51
CA PHE A 287 -13.64 -17.05 20.67
C PHE A 287 -14.96 -16.82 21.41
N ARG A 288 -14.97 -16.91 22.77
CA ARG A 288 -16.18 -16.59 23.56
C ARG A 288 -16.47 -15.10 23.49
N GLN A 289 -15.45 -14.26 23.71
CA GLN A 289 -15.59 -12.81 23.62
C GLN A 289 -15.88 -12.38 22.18
N ALA A 290 -15.18 -12.94 21.20
CA ALA A 290 -15.42 -12.68 19.78
C ALA A 290 -16.89 -12.93 19.38
N VAL A 291 -17.44 -14.11 19.71
CA VAL A 291 -18.86 -14.46 19.44
C VAL A 291 -19.80 -13.47 20.09
N ARG A 292 -19.52 -13.04 21.34
CA ARG A 292 -20.37 -12.06 22.04
C ARG A 292 -20.41 -10.74 21.30
N ILE A 293 -19.24 -10.20 20.94
CA ILE A 293 -19.15 -8.90 20.24
C ILE A 293 -19.76 -9.00 18.84
N TYR A 294 -19.46 -10.06 18.09
CA TYR A 294 -20.10 -10.28 16.77
C TYR A 294 -21.62 -10.38 16.87
N SER A 295 -22.16 -10.98 17.96
CA SER A 295 -23.60 -11.08 18.16
C SER A 295 -24.23 -9.71 18.43
N GLU A 296 -23.57 -8.86 19.22
CA GLU A 296 -24.02 -7.48 19.44
C GLU A 296 -24.02 -6.67 18.13
N ILE A 297 -22.99 -6.86 17.28
CA ILE A 297 -22.95 -6.22 15.95
C ILE A 297 -24.13 -6.68 15.08
N VAL A 298 -24.45 -7.98 15.08
CA VAL A 298 -25.61 -8.51 14.32
C VAL A 298 -26.92 -7.94 14.83
N ASP A 299 -27.08 -7.78 16.15
CA ASP A 299 -28.29 -7.23 16.77
C ASP A 299 -28.53 -5.74 16.40
N GLU A 300 -27.46 -5.00 16.09
CA GLU A 300 -27.53 -3.62 15.58
C GLU A 300 -27.95 -3.54 14.10
N LYS A 301 -28.15 -4.67 13.44
CA LYS A 301 -28.58 -4.77 12.04
C LYS A 301 -27.68 -3.99 11.07
N PRO A 302 -26.40 -4.35 10.99
CA PRO A 302 -25.45 -3.67 10.13
C PRO A 302 -25.81 -3.82 8.64
N ASP A 303 -25.18 -3.01 7.79
CA ASP A 303 -25.31 -3.09 6.36
C ASP A 303 -24.96 -4.51 5.85
N ARG A 304 -25.52 -4.85 4.68
CA ARG A 304 -25.40 -6.18 4.06
C ARG A 304 -23.93 -6.65 3.95
N GLU A 305 -23.01 -5.76 3.59
CA GLU A 305 -21.59 -6.07 3.44
C GLU A 305 -20.95 -6.39 4.78
N ILE A 306 -21.19 -5.56 5.79
CA ILE A 306 -20.70 -5.76 7.16
C ILE A 306 -21.30 -7.03 7.75
N ALA A 307 -22.61 -7.25 7.59
CA ALA A 307 -23.29 -8.42 8.09
C ALA A 307 -22.68 -9.72 7.53
N SER A 308 -22.39 -9.78 6.22
CA SER A 308 -21.79 -10.96 5.61
C SER A 308 -20.41 -11.30 6.19
N VAL A 309 -19.58 -10.28 6.42
CA VAL A 309 -18.26 -10.44 7.04
C VAL A 309 -18.40 -10.90 8.49
N VAL A 310 -19.32 -10.31 9.26
CA VAL A 310 -19.55 -10.64 10.67
C VAL A 310 -20.03 -12.08 10.80
N TYR A 311 -21.03 -12.50 10.02
CA TYR A 311 -21.51 -13.89 10.04
C TYR A 311 -20.39 -14.89 9.71
N LYS A 312 -19.58 -14.61 8.70
CA LYS A 312 -18.43 -15.48 8.36
C LYS A 312 -17.47 -15.63 9.55
N HIS A 313 -17.07 -14.52 10.18
CA HIS A 313 -16.12 -14.56 11.29
C HIS A 313 -16.73 -15.14 12.58
N ARG A 314 -18.02 -14.88 12.85
CA ARG A 314 -18.72 -15.50 13.99
C ARG A 314 -18.88 -17.01 13.78
N GLY A 315 -19.19 -17.45 12.56
CA GLY A 315 -19.22 -18.86 12.18
C GLY A 315 -17.89 -19.55 12.41
N MET A 316 -16.77 -18.90 12.07
CA MET A 316 -15.42 -19.42 12.37
C MET A 316 -15.18 -19.53 13.88
N ALA A 317 -15.61 -18.55 14.66
CA ALA A 317 -15.47 -18.57 16.11
C ALA A 317 -16.36 -19.63 16.77
N TYR A 318 -17.56 -19.91 16.23
CA TYR A 318 -18.39 -21.02 16.65
C TYR A 318 -17.75 -22.39 16.32
N PHE A 319 -17.20 -22.52 15.12
CA PHE A 319 -16.47 -23.74 14.73
C PHE A 319 -15.30 -24.03 15.68
N ALA A 320 -14.50 -23.00 16.01
CA ALA A 320 -13.38 -23.15 16.95
C ALA A 320 -13.80 -23.55 18.37
N GLN A 321 -15.09 -23.35 18.73
CA GLN A 321 -15.71 -23.82 19.98
C GLN A 321 -16.45 -25.13 19.82
N SER A 322 -16.30 -25.84 18.70
CA SER A 322 -17.04 -27.08 18.36
C SER A 322 -18.57 -26.90 18.31
N ARG A 323 -19.03 -25.66 18.16
CA ARG A 323 -20.46 -25.31 18.01
C ARG A 323 -20.87 -25.38 16.55
N TYR A 324 -20.90 -26.58 16.00
CA TYR A 324 -21.02 -26.83 14.56
C TYR A 324 -22.36 -26.37 13.95
N HIS A 325 -23.45 -26.50 14.68
CA HIS A 325 -24.78 -26.11 14.19
C HIS A 325 -24.90 -24.59 14.06
N GLU A 326 -24.38 -23.86 15.01
CA GLU A 326 -24.38 -22.39 14.95
C GLU A 326 -23.41 -21.87 13.86
N ALA A 327 -22.28 -22.58 13.68
CA ALA A 327 -21.37 -22.27 12.60
C ALA A 327 -22.03 -22.44 11.22
N LEU A 328 -22.80 -23.54 11.01
CA LEU A 328 -23.57 -23.77 9.77
C LEU A 328 -24.60 -22.68 9.50
N GLN A 329 -25.30 -22.23 10.55
CA GLN A 329 -26.29 -21.15 10.44
C GLN A 329 -25.62 -19.86 9.98
N ASP A 330 -24.51 -19.50 10.60
CA ASP A 330 -23.78 -18.27 10.29
C ASP A 330 -23.15 -18.30 8.89
N PHE A 331 -22.51 -19.40 8.48
CA PHE A 331 -21.99 -19.50 7.11
C PHE A 331 -23.11 -19.47 6.07
N SER A 332 -24.26 -20.06 6.38
CA SER A 332 -25.41 -19.98 5.48
C SER A 332 -26.01 -18.58 5.43
N ALA A 333 -26.07 -17.85 6.55
CA ALA A 333 -26.47 -16.45 6.58
C ALA A 333 -25.50 -15.57 5.77
N CYS A 334 -24.19 -15.81 5.90
CA CYS A 334 -23.18 -15.14 5.09
C CYS A 334 -23.44 -15.35 3.59
N LEU A 335 -23.71 -16.59 3.15
CA LEU A 335 -23.94 -16.94 1.75
C LEU A 335 -25.27 -16.41 1.16
N ILE A 336 -26.27 -16.17 2.00
CA ILE A 336 -27.50 -15.45 1.60
C ILE A 336 -27.17 -13.98 1.26
N LEU A 337 -26.28 -13.37 2.03
CA LEU A 337 -25.86 -12.00 1.82
C LEU A 337 -24.81 -11.85 0.72
N ASP A 338 -23.85 -12.77 0.66
CA ASP A 338 -22.76 -12.81 -0.32
C ASP A 338 -22.60 -14.23 -0.89
N PRO A 339 -23.32 -14.54 -1.98
CA PRO A 339 -23.27 -15.88 -2.62
C PRO A 339 -21.90 -16.22 -3.21
N GLU A 340 -21.07 -15.23 -3.49
CA GLU A 340 -19.74 -15.41 -4.08
C GLU A 340 -18.60 -15.51 -3.03
N CYS A 341 -18.96 -15.59 -1.75
CA CYS A 341 -17.99 -15.78 -0.68
C CYS A 341 -17.46 -17.24 -0.66
N TYR A 342 -16.46 -17.54 -1.51
CA TYR A 342 -15.87 -18.88 -1.58
C TYR A 342 -15.35 -19.39 -0.23
N LYS A 343 -14.91 -18.48 0.67
CA LYS A 343 -14.45 -18.85 2.01
C LYS A 343 -15.58 -19.34 2.89
N ALA A 344 -16.77 -18.74 2.81
CA ALA A 344 -17.93 -19.20 3.55
C ALA A 344 -18.39 -20.57 3.04
N LEU A 345 -18.37 -20.81 1.73
CA LEU A 345 -18.59 -22.13 1.13
C LEU A 345 -17.58 -23.15 1.66
N TYR A 346 -16.29 -22.82 1.61
CA TYR A 346 -15.23 -23.71 2.12
C TYR A 346 -15.47 -24.08 3.58
N TYR A 347 -15.66 -23.12 4.47
CA TYR A 347 -15.87 -23.40 5.90
C TYR A 347 -17.17 -24.17 6.17
N ARG A 348 -18.24 -23.86 5.45
CA ARG A 348 -19.49 -24.60 5.56
C ARG A 348 -19.32 -26.07 5.13
N GLY A 349 -18.59 -26.27 4.05
CA GLY A 349 -18.21 -27.62 3.61
C GLY A 349 -17.37 -28.39 4.63
N VAL A 350 -16.42 -27.70 5.30
CA VAL A 350 -15.65 -28.32 6.39
C VAL A 350 -16.56 -28.72 7.54
N VAL A 351 -17.47 -27.88 8.00
CA VAL A 351 -18.42 -28.16 9.07
C VAL A 351 -19.35 -29.35 8.69
N LYS A 352 -19.86 -29.35 7.45
CA LYS A 352 -20.68 -30.48 6.96
C LYS A 352 -19.90 -31.80 6.94
N GLY A 353 -18.61 -31.73 6.53
CA GLY A 353 -17.72 -32.90 6.57
C GLY A 353 -17.48 -33.44 7.96
N VAL A 354 -17.38 -32.57 8.99
CA VAL A 354 -17.28 -32.96 10.40
C VAL A 354 -18.60 -33.60 10.91
N LEU A 355 -19.74 -33.10 10.41
CA LEU A 355 -21.07 -33.63 10.72
C LEU A 355 -21.45 -34.83 9.84
N GLU A 356 -20.51 -35.40 9.08
CA GLU A 356 -20.68 -36.52 8.17
C GLU A 356 -21.67 -36.29 7.01
N ASP A 357 -22.09 -35.06 6.75
CA ASP A 357 -22.80 -34.69 5.53
C ASP A 357 -21.82 -34.55 4.36
N LEU A 358 -21.27 -35.69 3.91
CA LEU A 358 -20.26 -35.70 2.84
C LEU A 358 -20.80 -35.18 1.49
N PRO A 359 -22.06 -35.55 1.08
CA PRO A 359 -22.61 -34.96 -0.15
C PRO A 359 -22.75 -33.44 -0.10
N GLY A 360 -23.26 -32.90 0.99
CA GLY A 360 -23.38 -31.46 1.17
C GLY A 360 -22.01 -30.73 1.27
N ALA A 361 -21.01 -31.40 1.84
CA ALA A 361 -19.64 -30.89 1.86
C ALA A 361 -19.04 -30.81 0.44
N ILE A 362 -19.22 -31.84 -0.38
CA ILE A 362 -18.76 -31.85 -1.79
C ILE A 362 -19.41 -30.74 -2.60
N GLU A 363 -20.71 -30.50 -2.40
CA GLU A 363 -21.42 -29.39 -3.05
C GLU A 363 -20.80 -28.05 -2.72
N ASP A 364 -20.56 -27.79 -1.42
CA ASP A 364 -19.97 -26.54 -0.94
C ASP A 364 -18.52 -26.35 -1.44
N PHE A 365 -17.70 -27.40 -1.40
CA PHE A 365 -16.33 -27.32 -1.95
C PHE A 365 -16.33 -27.10 -3.46
N SER A 366 -17.26 -27.72 -4.18
CA SER A 366 -17.42 -27.53 -5.62
C SER A 366 -17.85 -26.10 -5.94
N GLY A 367 -18.79 -25.53 -5.18
CA GLY A 367 -19.16 -24.13 -5.28
C GLY A 367 -17.98 -23.18 -5.01
N ALA A 368 -17.18 -23.48 -3.99
CA ALA A 368 -15.98 -22.70 -3.70
C ALA A 368 -14.96 -22.76 -4.85
N LEU A 369 -14.81 -23.91 -5.50
CA LEU A 369 -13.90 -24.09 -6.65
C LEU A 369 -14.42 -23.44 -7.94
N LEU A 370 -15.73 -23.30 -8.12
CA LEU A 370 -16.29 -22.52 -9.23
C LEU A 370 -15.91 -21.05 -9.13
N ILE A 371 -15.90 -20.49 -7.92
CA ILE A 371 -15.55 -19.08 -7.68
C ILE A 371 -14.02 -18.91 -7.66
N HIS A 372 -13.31 -19.83 -7.00
CA HIS A 372 -11.86 -19.81 -6.89
C HIS A 372 -11.23 -21.14 -7.33
N PRO A 373 -10.97 -21.34 -8.63
CA PRO A 373 -10.56 -22.64 -9.20
C PRO A 373 -9.26 -23.23 -8.64
N TYR A 374 -8.39 -22.34 -8.12
CA TYR A 374 -7.07 -22.75 -7.58
C TYR A 374 -7.04 -22.84 -6.05
N HIS A 375 -8.20 -22.90 -5.38
CA HIS A 375 -8.25 -23.06 -3.93
C HIS A 375 -7.88 -24.47 -3.53
N PHE A 376 -6.62 -24.69 -3.19
CA PHE A 376 -6.04 -26.00 -2.86
C PHE A 376 -6.84 -26.75 -1.79
N PHE A 377 -7.16 -26.08 -0.68
CA PHE A 377 -7.86 -26.72 0.43
C PHE A 377 -9.26 -27.21 0.07
N SER A 378 -10.02 -26.49 -0.75
CA SER A 378 -11.33 -26.97 -1.22
C SER A 378 -11.19 -28.23 -2.08
N ARG A 379 -10.17 -28.27 -2.94
CA ARG A 379 -9.90 -29.43 -3.79
C ARG A 379 -9.49 -30.65 -2.94
N TYR A 380 -8.53 -30.45 -2.07
CA TYR A 380 -8.05 -31.50 -1.17
C TYR A 380 -9.17 -32.08 -0.29
N ARG A 381 -9.97 -31.23 0.33
CA ARG A 381 -11.08 -31.65 1.18
C ARG A 381 -12.20 -32.33 0.38
N ARG A 382 -12.47 -31.90 -0.83
CA ARG A 382 -13.43 -32.55 -1.73
C ARG A 382 -12.94 -33.95 -2.10
N ALA A 383 -11.67 -34.10 -2.45
CA ALA A 383 -11.05 -35.41 -2.69
C ALA A 383 -11.18 -36.34 -1.50
N LEU A 384 -10.94 -35.85 -0.26
CA LEU A 384 -11.14 -36.66 0.96
C LEU A 384 -12.61 -37.10 1.15
N CYS A 385 -13.57 -36.21 0.87
CA CYS A 385 -15.00 -36.59 0.94
C CYS A 385 -15.34 -37.67 -0.10
N TYR A 386 -14.86 -37.53 -1.35
CA TYR A 386 -15.03 -38.59 -2.36
C TYR A 386 -14.40 -39.91 -1.93
N PHE A 387 -13.20 -39.86 -1.37
CA PHE A 387 -12.52 -41.07 -0.87
C PHE A 387 -13.31 -41.76 0.26
N LYS A 388 -13.81 -40.99 1.25
CA LYS A 388 -14.67 -41.53 2.33
C LYS A 388 -15.97 -42.14 1.81
N MET A 389 -16.52 -41.62 0.70
CA MET A 389 -17.70 -42.17 0.04
C MET A 389 -17.39 -43.40 -0.84
N GLY A 390 -16.14 -43.79 -1.00
CA GLY A 390 -15.70 -44.88 -1.86
C GLY A 390 -15.59 -44.51 -3.35
N ASP A 391 -15.77 -43.24 -3.72
CA ASP A 391 -15.59 -42.77 -5.09
C ASP A 391 -14.11 -42.41 -5.35
N VAL A 392 -13.30 -43.45 -5.50
CA VAL A 392 -11.85 -43.34 -5.72
C VAL A 392 -11.54 -42.63 -7.04
N ALA A 393 -12.41 -42.74 -8.05
CA ALA A 393 -12.17 -42.10 -9.34
C ALA A 393 -12.25 -40.55 -9.25
N SER A 394 -13.30 -40.05 -8.59
CA SER A 394 -13.44 -38.58 -8.35
C SER A 394 -12.39 -38.07 -7.38
N ALA A 395 -12.02 -38.84 -6.36
CA ALA A 395 -10.95 -38.47 -5.42
C ALA A 395 -9.59 -38.30 -6.12
N HIS A 396 -9.29 -39.16 -7.11
CA HIS A 396 -8.02 -39.09 -7.87
C HIS A 396 -8.02 -37.93 -8.91
N ALA A 397 -9.20 -37.50 -9.36
CA ALA A 397 -9.31 -36.40 -10.34
C ALA A 397 -9.08 -35.04 -9.71
N ASP A 398 -9.26 -34.87 -8.40
CA ASP A 398 -9.03 -33.66 -7.62
C ASP A 398 -7.59 -33.52 -7.19
#